data_c4acabd1b309d0935a8373993e3d210d
#
_entry.id   c4acabd1b309d0935a8373993e3d210d
#
_cell.length_a   1.000
_cell.length_b   1.000
_cell.length_c   1.000
_cell.angle_alpha   90.00
_cell.angle_beta   90.00
_cell.angle_gamma   90.00
#
_symmetry.space_group_name_H-M   'P 1'
#
loop_
_entity.id
_entity.type
_entity.pdbx_description
1 polymer ?
#
loop_
_entity_poly.entity_id
_entity_poly.type
_entity_poly.pdbx_seq_one_letter_code
_entity_poly.pdbx_strand_id
1 'polypeptide(L)'
;MRERGLRLAVTLLTVIPWPGSGDDAAPGDGPGSGTAPSRAAAAAAMAWAPAVGLLLGVAAAAVLLLADHPLGAGPLTASVLAVASLALLTRGLHLDGLADLADGLASGKPASAALDIMRRPDIGALGAVTLVLTLLLQVAALSQAESAGRGR
;
A
#
# COMPACT_ATOMS: atom_id res chain seq x y z
N MET A 1 8.19 -11.35 -21.02
CA MET A 1 7.22 -10.29 -20.63
C MET A 1 6.58 -10.52 -19.25
N ARG A 2 6.19 -11.73 -18.88
CA ARG A 2 5.56 -12.02 -17.56
C ARG A 2 6.48 -11.72 -16.38
N GLU A 3 7.75 -12.09 -16.45
CA GLU A 3 8.72 -11.83 -15.37
C GLU A 3 9.01 -10.34 -15.14
N ARG A 4 9.05 -9.53 -16.21
CA ARG A 4 9.20 -8.07 -16.08
C ARG A 4 8.01 -7.42 -15.40
N GLY A 5 6.78 -7.89 -15.70
CA GLY A 5 5.57 -7.41 -15.04
C GLY A 5 5.54 -7.73 -13.54
N LEU A 6 5.91 -8.95 -13.17
CA LEU A 6 6.02 -9.37 -11.77
C LEU A 6 7.08 -8.56 -11.01
N ARG A 7 8.28 -8.41 -11.59
CA ARG A 7 9.35 -7.59 -11.01
C ARG A 7 8.86 -6.17 -10.73
N LEU A 8 8.27 -5.52 -11.73
CA LEU A 8 7.71 -4.17 -11.58
C LEU A 8 6.61 -4.11 -10.52
N ALA A 9 5.71 -5.09 -10.48
CA ALA A 9 4.65 -5.12 -9.47
C ALA A 9 5.24 -5.23 -8.05
N VAL A 10 6.18 -6.13 -7.83
CA VAL A 10 6.82 -6.31 -6.52
C VAL A 10 7.62 -5.07 -6.11
N THR A 11 8.46 -4.53 -6.99
CA THR A 11 9.32 -3.38 -6.67
C THR A 11 8.54 -2.07 -6.51
N LEU A 12 7.42 -1.90 -7.22
CA LEU A 12 6.56 -0.72 -7.10
C LEU A 12 5.61 -0.80 -5.91
N LEU A 13 5.09 -1.99 -5.61
CA LEU A 13 4.04 -2.16 -4.60
C LEU A 13 4.56 -2.62 -3.24
N THR A 14 5.83 -3.04 -3.14
CA THR A 14 6.40 -3.54 -1.89
C THR A 14 7.80 -2.98 -1.62
N VAL A 15 8.25 -3.12 -0.37
CA VAL A 15 9.63 -2.79 0.06
C VAL A 15 10.63 -3.85 -0.40
N ILE A 16 10.18 -5.02 -0.86
CA ILE A 16 11.02 -6.18 -1.14
C ILE A 16 11.90 -5.90 -2.37
N PRO A 17 13.25 -5.85 -2.22
CA PRO A 17 14.13 -5.67 -3.36
C PRO A 17 14.13 -6.96 -4.19
N TRP A 18 13.91 -6.83 -5.49
CA TRP A 18 14.03 -7.98 -6.39
C TRP A 18 15.50 -8.16 -6.80
N PRO A 19 16.09 -9.37 -6.65
CA PRO A 19 17.45 -9.62 -7.08
C PRO A 19 17.61 -9.36 -8.59
N GLY A 20 18.60 -8.55 -8.99
CA GLY A 20 18.86 -8.21 -10.41
C GLY A 20 18.17 -6.95 -10.93
N SER A 21 17.62 -6.11 -10.07
CA SER A 21 16.99 -4.84 -10.51
C SER A 21 18.00 -3.74 -10.91
N GLY A 22 19.31 -3.99 -10.80
CA GLY A 22 20.36 -2.99 -11.10
C GLY A 22 20.90 -3.02 -12.51
N ASP A 23 21.01 -4.21 -13.15
CA ASP A 23 21.83 -4.35 -14.36
C ASP A 23 21.07 -4.66 -15.66
N ASP A 24 19.80 -5.07 -15.60
CA ASP A 24 19.02 -5.49 -16.78
C ASP A 24 17.92 -4.49 -17.20
N ALA A 25 17.83 -3.33 -16.56
CA ALA A 25 16.90 -2.29 -16.98
C ALA A 25 17.40 -1.71 -18.31
N ALA A 26 16.60 -1.84 -19.37
CA ALA A 26 16.82 -1.03 -20.57
C ALA A 26 16.90 0.45 -20.17
N PRO A 27 17.73 1.28 -20.83
CA PRO A 27 17.82 2.70 -20.51
C PRO A 27 16.41 3.31 -20.53
N GLY A 28 15.86 3.64 -19.37
CA GLY A 28 14.50 4.17 -19.22
C GLY A 28 13.53 3.37 -18.33
N ASP A 29 13.80 2.11 -17.96
CA ASP A 29 12.85 1.24 -17.22
C ASP A 29 13.13 1.10 -15.71
N GLY A 30 14.15 1.77 -15.18
CA GLY A 30 14.52 1.69 -13.77
C GLY A 30 13.82 2.72 -12.87
N PRO A 31 13.62 2.43 -11.56
CA PRO A 31 13.01 3.36 -10.60
C PRO A 31 13.85 4.63 -10.32
N GLY A 32 14.83 4.95 -11.13
CA GLY A 32 15.65 6.17 -11.04
C GLY A 32 15.82 6.93 -12.33
N SER A 33 15.28 6.43 -13.46
CA SER A 33 15.50 7.03 -14.78
C SER A 33 14.58 8.21 -15.14
N GLY A 34 13.65 8.58 -14.27
CA GLY A 34 12.72 9.70 -14.51
C GLY A 34 11.73 9.50 -15.67
N THR A 35 11.81 8.37 -16.38
CA THR A 35 10.88 8.02 -17.45
C THR A 35 9.76 7.13 -16.93
N ALA A 36 8.51 7.52 -17.17
CA ALA A 36 7.35 6.73 -16.82
C ALA A 36 7.40 5.34 -17.50
N PRO A 37 7.00 4.26 -16.80
CA PRO A 37 6.97 2.94 -17.40
C PRO A 37 6.07 2.92 -18.63
N SER A 38 6.45 2.13 -19.65
CA SER A 38 5.63 2.00 -20.85
C SER A 38 4.23 1.47 -20.49
N ARG A 39 3.21 1.83 -21.29
CA ARG A 39 1.83 1.34 -21.05
C ARG A 39 1.75 -0.18 -20.96
N ALA A 40 2.55 -0.90 -21.75
CA ALA A 40 2.60 -2.36 -21.72
C ALA A 40 3.21 -2.89 -20.40
N ALA A 41 4.24 -2.23 -19.88
CA ALA A 41 4.86 -2.57 -18.60
C ALA A 41 3.89 -2.29 -17.43
N ALA A 42 3.20 -1.15 -17.47
CA ALA A 42 2.18 -0.81 -16.47
C ALA A 42 1.01 -1.81 -16.49
N ALA A 43 0.49 -2.19 -17.66
CA ALA A 43 -0.57 -3.18 -17.78
C ALA A 43 -0.12 -4.57 -17.27
N ALA A 44 1.12 -4.97 -17.54
CA ALA A 44 1.67 -6.22 -17.02
C ALA A 44 1.83 -6.18 -15.49
N ALA A 45 2.25 -5.06 -14.90
CA ALA A 45 2.32 -4.88 -13.45
C ALA A 45 0.93 -4.92 -12.81
N MET A 46 -0.07 -4.28 -13.41
CA MET A 46 -1.47 -4.34 -12.95
C MET A 46 -2.04 -5.76 -12.95
N ALA A 47 -1.68 -6.59 -13.93
CA ALA A 47 -2.11 -8.00 -13.98
C ALA A 47 -1.56 -8.82 -12.80
N TRP A 48 -0.41 -8.45 -12.22
CA TRP A 48 0.18 -9.09 -11.06
C TRP A 48 -0.25 -8.49 -9.72
N ALA A 49 -0.89 -7.33 -9.72
CA ALA A 49 -1.33 -6.65 -8.49
C ALA A 49 -2.19 -7.55 -7.56
N PRO A 50 -3.14 -8.39 -8.06
CA PRO A 50 -3.89 -9.30 -7.20
C PRO A 50 -3.02 -10.33 -6.48
N ALA A 51 -1.99 -10.87 -7.16
CA ALA A 51 -1.07 -11.83 -6.55
C ALA A 51 -0.20 -11.19 -5.47
N VAL A 52 0.30 -9.96 -5.72
CA VAL A 52 1.03 -9.17 -4.71
C VAL A 52 0.11 -8.82 -3.54
N GLY A 53 -1.13 -8.42 -3.79
CA GLY A 53 -2.13 -8.16 -2.75
C GLY A 53 -2.43 -9.39 -1.89
N LEU A 54 -2.54 -10.57 -2.50
CA LEU A 54 -2.70 -11.83 -1.77
C LEU A 54 -1.50 -12.11 -0.86
N LEU A 55 -0.28 -11.95 -1.36
CA LEU A 55 0.94 -12.13 -0.57
C LEU A 55 1.00 -11.19 0.63
N LEU A 56 0.68 -9.91 0.41
CA LEU A 56 0.62 -8.90 1.48
C LEU A 56 -0.48 -9.24 2.50
N GLY A 57 -1.64 -9.69 2.03
CA GLY A 57 -2.75 -10.14 2.90
C GLY A 57 -2.36 -11.33 3.77
N VAL A 58 -1.66 -12.33 3.20
CA VAL A 58 -1.14 -13.47 3.96
C VAL A 58 -0.11 -13.02 5.00
N ALA A 59 0.80 -12.10 4.64
CA ALA A 59 1.77 -11.56 5.58
C ALA A 59 1.09 -10.82 6.75
N ALA A 60 0.09 -10.00 6.47
CA ALA A 60 -0.67 -9.29 7.50
C ALA A 60 -1.47 -10.25 8.40
N ALA A 61 -2.09 -11.27 7.81
CA ALA A 61 -2.79 -12.31 8.56
C ALA A 61 -1.82 -13.10 9.47
N ALA A 62 -0.62 -13.41 8.99
CA ALA A 62 0.41 -14.05 9.81
C ALA A 62 0.81 -13.18 11.00
N VAL A 63 1.03 -11.85 10.78
CA VAL A 63 1.32 -10.91 11.87
C VAL A 63 0.18 -10.86 12.87
N LEU A 64 -1.06 -10.78 12.41
CA LEU A 64 -2.26 -10.76 13.25
C LEU A 64 -2.31 -12.01 14.15
N LEU A 65 -2.22 -13.20 13.56
CA LEU A 65 -2.32 -14.47 14.26
C LEU A 65 -1.14 -14.68 15.24
N LEU A 66 0.08 -14.32 14.85
CA LEU A 66 1.26 -14.43 15.71
C LEU A 66 1.20 -13.46 16.88
N ALA A 67 0.73 -12.23 16.67
CA ALA A 67 0.59 -11.26 17.74
C ALA A 67 -0.50 -11.66 18.73
N ASP A 68 -1.59 -12.20 18.23
CA ASP A 68 -2.76 -12.53 19.04
C ASP A 68 -2.59 -13.83 19.86
N HIS A 69 -2.24 -14.93 19.20
CA HIS A 69 -2.21 -16.25 19.84
C HIS A 69 -0.94 -16.51 20.67
N PRO A 70 0.29 -16.56 20.09
CA PRO A 70 1.46 -16.90 20.90
C PRO A 70 1.95 -15.76 21.79
N LEU A 71 1.77 -14.49 21.36
CA LEU A 71 2.23 -13.34 22.14
C LEU A 71 1.18 -12.78 23.10
N GLY A 72 -0.09 -13.18 22.94
CA GLY A 72 -1.18 -12.73 23.81
C GLY A 72 -1.43 -11.22 23.78
N ALA A 73 -1.11 -10.56 22.68
CA ALA A 73 -1.20 -9.09 22.57
C ALA A 73 -2.63 -8.55 22.58
N GLY A 74 -3.62 -9.43 22.40
CA GLY A 74 -5.03 -9.07 22.30
C GLY A 74 -5.44 -8.50 20.92
N PRO A 75 -6.77 -8.54 20.60
CA PRO A 75 -7.27 -8.23 19.26
C PRO A 75 -6.91 -6.85 18.76
N LEU A 76 -6.98 -5.84 19.61
CA LEU A 76 -6.68 -4.47 19.22
C LEU A 76 -5.20 -4.30 18.83
N THR A 77 -4.28 -4.77 19.67
CA THR A 77 -2.85 -4.67 19.40
C THR A 77 -2.45 -5.49 18.18
N ALA A 78 -2.96 -6.70 18.05
CA ALA A 78 -2.73 -7.56 16.90
C ALA A 78 -3.20 -6.88 15.58
N SER A 79 -4.38 -6.24 15.61
CA SER A 79 -4.92 -5.49 14.47
C SER A 79 -4.06 -4.27 14.11
N VAL A 80 -3.59 -3.52 15.10
CA VAL A 80 -2.66 -2.40 14.86
C VAL A 80 -1.38 -2.90 14.20
N LEU A 81 -0.78 -3.99 14.69
CA LEU A 81 0.44 -4.56 14.14
C LEU A 81 0.23 -5.07 12.70
N ALA A 82 -0.90 -5.69 12.40
CA ALA A 82 -1.24 -6.15 11.06
C ALA A 82 -1.38 -4.98 10.08
N VAL A 83 -2.11 -3.93 10.44
CA VAL A 83 -2.26 -2.72 9.60
C VAL A 83 -0.93 -2.00 9.43
N ALA A 84 -0.15 -1.86 10.50
CA ALA A 84 1.17 -1.25 10.44
C ALA A 84 2.14 -2.06 9.54
N SER A 85 2.09 -3.39 9.60
CA SER A 85 2.91 -4.24 8.74
C SER A 85 2.60 -4.03 7.25
N LEU A 86 1.32 -3.89 6.88
CA LEU A 86 0.93 -3.56 5.51
C LEU A 86 1.45 -2.19 5.08
N ALA A 87 1.32 -1.18 5.93
CA ALA A 87 1.84 0.16 5.64
C ALA A 87 3.36 0.14 5.41
N LEU A 88 4.10 -0.59 6.24
CA LEU A 88 5.55 -0.73 6.10
C LEU A 88 5.93 -1.53 4.84
N LEU A 89 5.29 -2.67 4.59
CA LEU A 89 5.57 -3.53 3.43
C LEU A 89 5.28 -2.82 2.09
N THR A 90 4.32 -1.90 2.08
CA THR A 90 3.96 -1.12 0.88
C THR A 90 4.61 0.27 0.84
N ARG A 91 5.50 0.59 1.77
CA ARG A 91 6.09 1.95 1.93
C ARG A 91 5.04 3.06 2.10
N GLY A 92 3.85 2.72 2.54
CA GLY A 92 2.77 3.68 2.66
C GLY A 92 2.19 4.18 1.35
N LEU A 93 2.56 3.63 0.17
CA LEU A 93 2.12 4.11 -1.14
C LEU A 93 0.59 4.22 -1.28
N HIS A 94 -0.14 3.27 -0.70
CA HIS A 94 -1.61 3.30 -0.72
C HIS A 94 -2.17 4.41 0.16
N LEU A 95 -1.51 4.67 1.29
CA LEU A 95 -1.88 5.72 2.23
C LEU A 95 -1.58 7.10 1.65
N ASP A 96 -0.42 7.26 1.03
CA ASP A 96 -0.01 8.47 0.31
C ASP A 96 -1.01 8.81 -0.81
N GLY A 97 -1.29 7.85 -1.68
CA GLY A 97 -2.28 8.04 -2.74
C GLY A 97 -3.70 8.36 -2.23
N LEU A 98 -4.10 7.82 -1.07
CA LEU A 98 -5.38 8.13 -0.44
C LEU A 98 -5.40 9.57 0.09
N ALA A 99 -4.31 10.01 0.74
CA ALA A 99 -4.18 11.37 1.24
C ALA A 99 -4.21 12.40 0.11
N ASP A 100 -3.40 12.17 -0.93
CA ASP A 100 -3.33 13.03 -2.11
C ASP A 100 -4.69 13.17 -2.79
N LEU A 101 -5.39 12.03 -2.96
CA LEU A 101 -6.74 12.03 -3.54
C LEU A 101 -7.73 12.83 -2.69
N ALA A 102 -7.69 12.66 -1.37
CA ALA A 102 -8.56 13.39 -0.46
C ALA A 102 -8.32 14.91 -0.52
N ASP A 103 -7.05 15.32 -0.50
CA ASP A 103 -6.68 16.75 -0.59
C ASP A 103 -7.01 17.33 -1.97
N GLY A 104 -6.77 16.59 -3.04
CA GLY A 104 -7.13 17.02 -4.39
C GLY A 104 -8.63 17.23 -4.58
N LEU A 105 -9.44 16.24 -4.16
CA LEU A 105 -10.91 16.32 -4.25
C LEU A 105 -11.49 17.41 -3.35
N ALA A 106 -10.97 17.52 -2.13
CA ALA A 106 -11.43 18.51 -1.17
C ALA A 106 -11.11 19.96 -1.57
N SER A 107 -10.16 20.16 -2.46
CA SER A 107 -9.80 21.50 -2.94
C SER A 107 -10.93 22.22 -3.69
N GLY A 108 -11.90 21.48 -4.22
CA GLY A 108 -12.99 22.03 -5.03
C GLY A 108 -12.53 22.72 -6.33
N LYS A 109 -11.26 22.53 -6.72
CA LYS A 109 -10.66 23.19 -7.89
C LYS A 109 -10.89 22.40 -9.18
N PRO A 110 -10.73 23.04 -10.36
CA PRO A 110 -10.72 22.33 -11.64
C PRO A 110 -9.67 21.20 -11.66
N ALA A 111 -9.90 20.16 -12.47
CA ALA A 111 -9.12 18.93 -12.50
C ALA A 111 -7.60 19.16 -12.62
N SER A 112 -7.16 20.12 -13.45
CA SER A 112 -5.71 20.43 -13.59
C SER A 112 -5.12 20.93 -12.28
N ALA A 113 -5.79 21.84 -11.58
CA ALA A 113 -5.32 22.40 -10.32
C ALA A 113 -5.43 21.40 -9.15
N ALA A 114 -6.41 20.49 -9.17
CA ALA A 114 -6.51 19.39 -8.22
C ALA A 114 -5.34 18.40 -8.40
N LEU A 115 -4.99 18.05 -9.64
CA LEU A 115 -3.82 17.22 -9.94
C LEU A 115 -2.50 17.85 -9.51
N ASP A 116 -2.38 19.18 -9.59
CA ASP A 116 -1.20 19.89 -9.09
C ASP A 116 -1.08 19.81 -7.56
N ILE A 117 -2.21 19.80 -6.84
CA ILE A 117 -2.23 19.57 -5.38
C ILE A 117 -1.76 18.16 -5.06
N MET A 118 -2.28 17.13 -5.74
CA MET A 118 -1.92 15.72 -5.55
C MET A 118 -0.43 15.41 -5.83
N ARG A 119 0.28 16.29 -6.53
CA ARG A 119 1.71 16.13 -6.83
C ARG A 119 2.62 16.82 -5.82
N ARG A 120 2.07 17.54 -4.85
CA ARG A 120 2.85 18.20 -3.82
C ARG A 120 3.35 17.20 -2.80
N PRO A 121 4.56 17.39 -2.25
CA PRO A 121 5.10 16.49 -1.25
C PRO A 121 4.54 16.70 0.16
N ASP A 122 3.61 17.64 0.33
CA ASP A 122 3.00 18.03 1.60
C ASP A 122 1.60 17.44 1.73
N ILE A 123 1.28 16.91 2.89
CA ILE A 123 -0.07 16.41 3.22
C ILE A 123 -0.93 17.59 3.70
N GLY A 124 -2.10 17.73 3.07
CA GLY A 124 -3.11 18.69 3.51
C GLY A 124 -3.92 18.19 4.71
N ALA A 125 -4.71 19.08 5.29
CA ALA A 125 -5.50 18.76 6.48
C ALA A 125 -6.52 17.63 6.24
N LEU A 126 -7.17 17.60 5.05
CA LEU A 126 -8.17 16.59 4.73
C LEU A 126 -7.54 15.24 4.37
N GLY A 127 -6.38 15.23 3.73
CA GLY A 127 -5.58 14.02 3.56
C GLY A 127 -5.23 13.40 4.90
N ALA A 128 -4.70 14.19 5.83
CA ALA A 128 -4.36 13.73 7.17
C ALA A 128 -5.58 13.17 7.94
N VAL A 129 -6.70 13.88 7.93
CA VAL A 129 -7.95 13.41 8.58
C VAL A 129 -8.45 12.12 7.94
N THR A 130 -8.43 12.03 6.61
CA THR A 130 -8.84 10.83 5.87
C THR A 130 -7.97 9.63 6.23
N LEU A 131 -6.65 9.81 6.31
CA LEU A 131 -5.73 8.75 6.76
C LEU A 131 -6.04 8.26 8.17
N VAL A 132 -6.15 9.18 9.12
CA VAL A 132 -6.42 8.84 10.52
C VAL A 132 -7.74 8.06 10.63
N LEU A 133 -8.82 8.55 10.04
CA LEU A 133 -10.11 7.89 10.10
C LEU A 133 -10.09 6.52 9.41
N THR A 134 -9.44 6.40 8.25
CA THR A 134 -9.34 5.13 7.53
C THR A 134 -8.57 4.10 8.34
N LEU A 135 -7.43 4.46 8.91
CA LEU A 135 -6.62 3.56 9.74
C LEU A 135 -7.36 3.14 11.01
N LEU A 136 -8.05 4.07 11.69
CA LEU A 136 -8.86 3.76 12.86
C LEU A 136 -9.99 2.79 12.52
N LEU A 137 -10.70 3.00 11.40
CA LEU A 137 -11.76 2.11 10.95
C LEU A 137 -11.23 0.71 10.60
N GLN A 138 -10.08 0.62 9.92
CA GLN A 138 -9.47 -0.67 9.60
C GLN A 138 -9.09 -1.45 10.87
N VAL A 139 -8.44 -0.79 11.82
CA VAL A 139 -8.06 -1.39 13.09
C VAL A 139 -9.30 -1.82 13.89
N ALA A 140 -10.32 -0.98 13.98
CA ALA A 140 -11.55 -1.28 14.69
C ALA A 140 -12.29 -2.47 14.05
N ALA A 141 -12.40 -2.52 12.74
CA ALA A 141 -13.06 -3.61 12.02
C ALA A 141 -12.34 -4.94 12.21
N LEU A 142 -11.00 -4.96 12.08
CA LEU A 142 -10.19 -6.15 12.32
C LEU A 142 -10.31 -6.63 13.77
N SER A 143 -10.18 -5.74 14.74
CA SER A 143 -10.28 -6.07 16.16
C SER A 143 -11.65 -6.66 16.54
N GLN A 144 -12.73 -6.15 15.94
CA GLN A 144 -14.08 -6.70 16.15
C GLN A 144 -14.22 -8.08 15.51
N ALA A 145 -13.70 -8.28 14.29
CA ALA A 145 -13.73 -9.57 13.60
C ALA A 145 -12.98 -10.66 14.40
N GLU A 146 -11.80 -10.33 14.92
CA GLU A 146 -11.01 -11.21 15.80
C GLU A 146 -11.77 -11.57 17.09
N SER A 147 -12.37 -10.58 17.74
CA SER A 147 -13.13 -10.78 18.97
C SER A 147 -14.35 -11.66 18.73
N ALA A 148 -15.06 -11.49 17.63
CA ALA A 148 -16.21 -12.31 17.25
C ALA A 148 -15.82 -13.77 16.92
N GLY A 149 -14.63 -13.99 16.34
CA GLY A 149 -14.10 -15.33 16.07
C GLY A 149 -13.78 -16.14 17.32
N ARG A 150 -13.41 -15.48 18.42
CA ARG A 150 -13.09 -16.14 19.71
C ARG A 150 -14.32 -16.55 20.52
N GLY A 151 -15.46 -15.98 20.25
CA GLY A 151 -16.72 -16.26 20.97
C GLY A 151 -17.46 -17.50 20.46
N ARG A 152 -16.93 -18.20 19.47
CA ARG A 152 -17.47 -19.43 18.90
C ARG A 152 -16.60 -20.62 19.21
#